data_18d612b4235fcacff05d11914fcf9ae3
#
_entry.id   18d612b4235fcacff05d11914fcf9ae3
#
_cell.length_a   1.000
_cell.length_b   1.000
_cell.length_c   1.000
_cell.angle_alpha   90.00
_cell.angle_beta   90.00
_cell.angle_gamma   90.00
#
_symmetry.space_group_name_H-M   'P 1'
#
loop_
_entity.id
_entity.type
_entity.pdbx_description
1 polymer ?
#
loop_
_entity_poly.entity_id
_entity_poly.type
_entity_poly.pdbx_seq_one_letter_code
_entity_poly.pdbx_strand_id
1 'polypeptide(L)'
;MKLTQKDYDLIVFLTRLVYYDIPYPESFKCIGELKMFNGLRLNIFDMERFQLAVICGTNNFSVRDWVANIKVALRVTPRQYQQAYNYICDVAYKHAKPLVICGHSLGGGIAEWCTSELYHRRNVTCITLNGCGCSHLMIPVLRKANVINIITKHDILNGITRRLPFKVYMQHIGESVIIEDKAWFPLSIKSHCDFESLAGYKIEK
;
A
#
# COMPACT_ATOMS: atom_id res chain seq x y z
N MET A 1 9.48 -14.17 5.36
CA MET A 1 10.59 -13.98 4.38
C MET A 1 11.28 -12.67 4.70
N LYS A 2 12.62 -12.61 4.59
CA LYS A 2 13.37 -11.36 4.72
C LYS A 2 13.58 -10.75 3.32
N LEU A 3 13.16 -9.50 3.13
CA LEU A 3 13.34 -8.76 1.89
C LEU A 3 14.77 -8.19 1.81
N THR A 4 15.34 -8.18 0.62
CA THR A 4 16.60 -7.52 0.32
C THR A 4 16.35 -6.09 -0.17
N GLN A 5 17.40 -5.25 -0.19
CA GLN A 5 17.29 -3.91 -0.79
C GLN A 5 16.82 -3.97 -2.26
N LYS A 6 17.33 -4.94 -3.04
CA LYS A 6 16.92 -5.16 -4.42
C LYS A 6 15.42 -5.47 -4.53
N ASP A 7 14.89 -6.31 -3.62
CA ASP A 7 13.45 -6.61 -3.59
C ASP A 7 12.64 -5.33 -3.31
N TYR A 8 13.09 -4.52 -2.34
CA TYR A 8 12.44 -3.27 -2.01
C TYR A 8 12.44 -2.27 -3.18
N ASP A 9 13.59 -2.07 -3.82
CA ASP A 9 13.72 -1.18 -4.96
C ASP A 9 12.77 -1.59 -6.10
N LEU A 10 12.64 -2.89 -6.37
CA LEU A 10 11.69 -3.44 -7.35
C LEU A 10 10.23 -3.22 -6.93
N ILE A 11 9.91 -3.38 -5.65
CA ILE A 11 8.56 -3.15 -5.11
C ILE A 11 8.16 -1.68 -5.31
N VAL A 12 9.04 -0.74 -4.96
CA VAL A 12 8.77 0.70 -5.14
C VAL A 12 8.62 1.04 -6.62
N PHE A 13 9.50 0.51 -7.47
CA PHE A 13 9.45 0.72 -8.91
C PHE A 13 8.13 0.24 -9.52
N LEU A 14 7.72 -1.00 -9.25
CA LEU A 14 6.46 -1.55 -9.79
C LEU A 14 5.24 -0.84 -9.21
N THR A 15 5.29 -0.45 -7.92
CA THR A 15 4.20 0.33 -7.31
C THR A 15 4.02 1.68 -8.01
N ARG A 16 5.12 2.36 -8.34
CA ARG A 16 5.09 3.60 -9.12
C ARG A 16 4.47 3.39 -10.50
N LEU A 17 4.87 2.35 -11.24
CA LEU A 17 4.33 2.06 -12.57
C LEU A 17 2.82 1.79 -12.52
N VAL A 18 2.38 0.93 -11.60
CA VAL A 18 0.95 0.61 -11.42
C VAL A 18 0.17 1.85 -10.98
N TYR A 19 0.76 2.69 -10.10
CA TYR A 19 0.12 3.92 -9.62
C TYR A 19 -0.13 4.91 -10.75
N TYR A 20 0.84 5.13 -11.64
CA TYR A 20 0.71 6.08 -12.76
C TYR A 20 0.13 5.45 -14.03
N ASP A 21 -0.28 4.18 -13.99
CA ASP A 21 -0.79 3.43 -15.16
C ASP A 21 0.24 3.39 -16.31
N ILE A 22 1.52 3.29 -15.94
CA ILE A 22 2.64 3.20 -16.89
C ILE A 22 2.87 1.72 -17.22
N PRO A 23 3.02 1.34 -18.51
CA PRO A 23 3.38 -0.01 -18.88
C PRO A 23 4.66 -0.48 -18.17
N TYR A 24 4.63 -1.66 -17.60
CA TYR A 24 5.82 -2.28 -17.01
C TYR A 24 6.59 -3.09 -18.06
N PRO A 25 7.92 -3.24 -17.93
CA PRO A 25 8.74 -4.04 -18.83
C PRO A 25 8.24 -5.50 -18.94
N GLU A 26 8.34 -6.09 -20.11
CA GLU A 26 7.92 -7.48 -20.37
C GLU A 26 8.64 -8.52 -19.49
N SER A 27 9.82 -8.17 -18.97
CA SER A 27 10.54 -9.01 -18.02
C SER A 27 9.80 -9.24 -16.69
N PHE A 28 8.78 -8.41 -16.37
CA PHE A 28 7.93 -8.60 -15.19
C PHE A 28 6.67 -9.37 -15.56
N LYS A 29 6.58 -10.60 -15.09
CA LYS A 29 5.44 -11.47 -15.33
C LYS A 29 4.26 -11.05 -14.44
N CYS A 30 3.33 -10.28 -14.99
CA CYS A 30 2.05 -9.99 -14.36
C CYS A 30 1.14 -11.21 -14.52
N ILE A 31 0.68 -11.77 -13.42
CA ILE A 31 -0.18 -12.97 -13.38
C ILE A 31 -1.63 -12.65 -13.03
N GLY A 32 -1.91 -11.39 -12.70
CA GLY A 32 -3.26 -10.93 -12.41
C GLY A 32 -3.36 -9.42 -12.42
N GLU A 33 -4.43 -8.91 -13.00
CA GLU A 33 -4.77 -7.49 -13.04
C GLU A 33 -6.25 -7.31 -12.71
N LEU A 34 -6.54 -6.41 -11.78
CA LEU A 34 -7.89 -6.02 -11.38
C LEU A 34 -8.02 -4.50 -11.48
N LYS A 35 -8.95 -4.05 -12.33
CA LYS A 35 -9.37 -2.65 -12.42
C LYS A 35 -10.88 -2.58 -12.19
N MET A 36 -11.31 -1.83 -11.19
CA MET A 36 -12.71 -1.72 -10.79
C MET A 36 -13.24 -0.30 -10.97
N PHE A 37 -14.51 -0.16 -11.28
CA PHE A 37 -15.19 1.15 -11.43
C PHE A 37 -15.13 2.01 -10.16
N ASN A 38 -14.97 1.39 -8.99
CA ASN A 38 -14.83 2.09 -7.71
C ASN A 38 -13.41 2.61 -7.46
N GLY A 39 -12.52 2.55 -8.46
CA GLY A 39 -11.15 3.06 -8.40
C GLY A 39 -10.12 2.09 -7.82
N LEU A 40 -10.51 0.91 -7.35
CA LEU A 40 -9.56 -0.12 -6.94
C LEU A 40 -8.75 -0.62 -8.14
N ARG A 41 -7.43 -0.55 -8.03
CA ARG A 41 -6.49 -1.17 -8.98
C ARG A 41 -5.53 -2.06 -8.22
N LEU A 42 -5.33 -3.26 -8.74
CA LEU A 42 -4.45 -4.25 -8.13
C LEU A 42 -3.79 -5.08 -9.23
N ASN A 43 -2.47 -5.16 -9.20
CA ASN A 43 -1.68 -6.02 -10.07
C ASN A 43 -0.92 -7.04 -9.24
N ILE A 44 -0.83 -8.28 -9.74
CA ILE A 44 -0.07 -9.34 -9.08
C ILE A 44 1.04 -9.78 -10.02
N PHE A 45 2.28 -9.71 -9.54
CA PHE A 45 3.48 -10.10 -10.25
C PHE A 45 4.07 -11.37 -9.67
N ASP A 46 4.52 -12.29 -10.55
CA ASP A 46 5.29 -13.47 -10.16
C ASP A 46 6.78 -13.12 -10.19
N MET A 47 7.31 -12.74 -9.02
CA MET A 47 8.73 -12.45 -8.85
C MET A 47 9.52 -13.75 -8.62
N GLU A 48 10.84 -13.69 -8.77
CA GLU A 48 11.70 -14.87 -8.57
C GLU A 48 11.50 -15.53 -7.21
N ARG A 49 11.54 -14.74 -6.13
CA ARG A 49 11.53 -15.20 -4.74
C ARG A 49 10.16 -15.15 -4.05
N PHE A 50 9.23 -14.37 -4.56
CA PHE A 50 7.93 -14.11 -3.96
C PHE A 50 6.91 -13.71 -5.01
N GLN A 51 5.65 -13.64 -4.63
CA GLN A 51 4.63 -12.93 -5.41
C GLN A 51 4.42 -11.54 -4.84
N LEU A 52 4.26 -10.56 -5.70
CA LEU A 52 4.02 -9.17 -5.32
C LEU A 52 2.61 -8.75 -5.75
N ALA A 53 1.75 -8.47 -4.78
CA ALA A 53 0.47 -7.81 -5.01
C ALA A 53 0.64 -6.31 -4.78
N VAL A 54 0.45 -5.50 -5.81
CA VAL A 54 0.51 -4.03 -5.76
C VAL A 54 -0.90 -3.48 -5.76
N ILE A 55 -1.28 -2.75 -4.71
CA ILE A 55 -2.59 -2.13 -4.57
C ILE A 55 -2.44 -0.62 -4.62
N CYS A 56 -3.08 0.00 -5.60
CA CYS A 56 -3.05 1.44 -5.76
C CYS A 56 -4.34 2.10 -5.26
N GLY A 57 -4.17 3.25 -4.63
CA GLY A 57 -5.27 4.15 -4.35
C GLY A 57 -5.85 4.79 -5.63
N THR A 58 -6.89 5.55 -5.47
CA THR A 58 -7.62 6.22 -6.57
C THR A 58 -6.73 7.26 -7.26
N ASN A 59 -6.58 7.18 -8.59
CA ASN A 59 -5.57 7.93 -9.35
C ASN A 59 -6.09 9.10 -10.18
N ASN A 60 -7.38 9.44 -10.16
CA ASN A 60 -7.96 10.29 -11.21
C ASN A 60 -8.42 11.67 -10.73
N PHE A 61 -7.65 12.40 -9.88
CA PHE A 61 -8.22 13.62 -9.33
C PHE A 61 -7.28 14.81 -9.28
N SER A 62 -7.86 15.99 -9.52
CA SER A 62 -7.24 17.26 -9.14
C SER A 62 -6.95 17.28 -7.64
N VAL A 63 -5.99 18.08 -7.23
CA VAL A 63 -5.59 18.25 -5.80
C VAL A 63 -6.80 18.47 -4.88
N ARG A 64 -7.81 19.19 -5.37
CA ARG A 64 -9.02 19.55 -4.62
C ARG A 64 -9.96 18.36 -4.45
N ASP A 65 -10.10 17.57 -5.50
CA ASP A 65 -10.89 16.34 -5.50
C ASP A 65 -10.19 15.23 -4.70
N TRP A 66 -8.85 15.23 -4.68
CA TRP A 66 -8.04 14.30 -3.92
C TRP A 66 -8.30 14.42 -2.40
N VAL A 67 -8.33 15.64 -1.83
CA VAL A 67 -8.66 15.88 -0.42
C VAL A 67 -10.11 15.51 -0.11
N ALA A 68 -11.05 15.82 -1.03
CA ALA A 68 -12.46 15.45 -0.87
C ALA A 68 -12.62 13.93 -0.93
N ASN A 69 -11.94 13.27 -1.85
CA ASN A 69 -11.99 11.83 -2.03
C ASN A 69 -11.26 11.04 -0.97
N ILE A 70 -10.20 11.58 -0.37
CA ILE A 70 -9.64 11.00 0.85
C ILE A 70 -10.67 11.02 1.96
N LYS A 71 -11.41 12.12 2.16
CA LYS A 71 -12.50 12.16 3.15
C LYS A 71 -13.59 11.12 2.87
N VAL A 72 -13.89 10.86 1.61
CA VAL A 72 -14.82 9.80 1.18
C VAL A 72 -14.18 8.43 1.31
N ALA A 73 -12.89 8.29 0.98
CA ALA A 73 -12.14 7.04 1.06
C ALA A 73 -11.80 6.64 2.51
N LEU A 74 -11.72 7.60 3.43
CA LEU A 74 -11.65 7.34 4.87
C LEU A 74 -12.97 6.75 5.43
N ARG A 75 -14.06 6.89 4.70
CA ARG A 75 -15.28 6.11 4.89
C ARG A 75 -15.27 4.83 4.04
N VAL A 76 -14.06 4.31 3.76
CA VAL A 76 -13.77 3.23 2.82
C VAL A 76 -14.79 2.11 2.94
N THR A 77 -15.41 1.85 1.82
CA THR A 77 -16.40 0.79 1.74
C THR A 77 -15.70 -0.55 2.01
N PRO A 78 -16.18 -1.34 2.97
CA PRO A 78 -15.72 -2.71 3.18
C PRO A 78 -15.58 -3.51 1.88
N ARG A 79 -16.31 -3.09 0.84
CA ARG A 79 -16.35 -3.72 -0.47
C ARG A 79 -15.00 -3.71 -1.21
N GLN A 80 -14.24 -2.59 -1.22
CA GLN A 80 -12.91 -2.57 -1.88
C GLN A 80 -11.91 -3.47 -1.17
N TYR A 81 -11.95 -3.51 0.15
CA TYR A 81 -11.11 -4.39 0.96
C TYR A 81 -11.41 -5.85 0.65
N GLN A 82 -12.68 -6.23 0.67
CA GLN A 82 -13.10 -7.60 0.38
C GLN A 82 -12.80 -8.00 -1.08
N GLN A 83 -12.97 -7.09 -2.03
CA GLN A 83 -12.64 -7.33 -3.43
C GLN A 83 -11.15 -7.58 -3.63
N ALA A 84 -10.28 -6.76 -3.02
CA ALA A 84 -8.84 -6.95 -3.07
C ALA A 84 -8.43 -8.29 -2.43
N TYR A 85 -8.96 -8.59 -1.26
CA TYR A 85 -8.71 -9.84 -0.54
C TYR A 85 -9.10 -11.06 -1.38
N ASN A 86 -10.32 -11.10 -1.90
CA ASN A 86 -10.80 -12.22 -2.70
C ASN A 86 -9.92 -12.42 -3.94
N TYR A 87 -9.58 -11.32 -4.64
CA TYR A 87 -8.73 -11.40 -5.82
C TYR A 87 -7.31 -11.90 -5.50
N ILE A 88 -6.71 -11.42 -4.42
CA ILE A 88 -5.41 -11.93 -3.95
C ILE A 88 -5.50 -13.42 -3.63
N CYS A 89 -6.55 -13.87 -2.97
CA CYS A 89 -6.77 -15.29 -2.69
C CYS A 89 -6.90 -16.10 -3.98
N ASP A 90 -7.69 -15.63 -4.94
CA ASP A 90 -7.95 -16.34 -6.19
C ASP A 90 -6.71 -16.50 -7.07
N VAL A 91 -5.86 -15.47 -7.13
CA VAL A 91 -4.69 -15.44 -8.01
C VAL A 91 -3.43 -15.91 -7.30
N ALA A 92 -3.09 -15.31 -6.16
CA ALA A 92 -1.83 -15.57 -5.48
C ALA A 92 -1.85 -16.88 -4.66
N TYR A 93 -2.99 -17.33 -4.19
CA TYR A 93 -3.08 -18.52 -3.34
C TYR A 93 -2.76 -19.82 -4.05
N LYS A 94 -2.81 -19.83 -5.38
CA LYS A 94 -2.48 -20.99 -6.23
C LYS A 94 -0.99 -21.33 -6.26
N HIS A 95 -0.15 -20.46 -5.73
CA HIS A 95 1.30 -20.60 -5.78
C HIS A 95 1.90 -20.72 -4.38
N ALA A 96 2.92 -21.56 -4.22
CA ALA A 96 3.56 -21.84 -2.93
C ALA A 96 4.52 -20.73 -2.44
N LYS A 97 4.82 -19.73 -3.29
CA LYS A 97 5.77 -18.64 -2.97
C LYS A 97 5.24 -17.76 -1.82
N PRO A 98 6.13 -17.17 -1.00
CA PRO A 98 5.76 -16.09 -0.08
C PRO A 98 5.01 -14.97 -0.82
N LEU A 99 4.17 -14.23 -0.11
CA LEU A 99 3.41 -13.13 -0.67
C LEU A 99 3.86 -11.80 -0.05
N VAL A 100 4.22 -10.85 -0.89
CA VAL A 100 4.39 -9.45 -0.49
C VAL A 100 3.20 -8.66 -0.99
N ILE A 101 2.55 -7.93 -0.10
CA ILE A 101 1.47 -7.02 -0.46
C ILE A 101 1.99 -5.60 -0.29
N CYS A 102 2.03 -4.84 -1.38
CA CYS A 102 2.41 -3.44 -1.34
C CYS A 102 1.22 -2.54 -1.66
N GLY A 103 1.09 -1.45 -0.93
CA GLY A 103 0.05 -0.48 -1.18
C GLY A 103 0.53 0.97 -1.03
N HIS A 104 0.04 1.85 -1.93
CA HIS A 104 0.29 3.29 -1.86
C HIS A 104 -1.03 4.02 -1.57
N SER A 105 -0.97 5.06 -0.75
CA SER A 105 -2.14 5.88 -0.43
C SER A 105 -3.26 5.04 0.20
N LEU A 106 -4.49 5.13 -0.31
CA LEU A 106 -5.63 4.28 0.09
C LEU A 106 -5.32 2.78 -0.06
N GLY A 107 -4.57 2.42 -1.12
CA GLY A 107 -4.13 1.03 -1.32
C GLY A 107 -3.26 0.51 -0.18
N GLY A 108 -2.57 1.40 0.54
CA GLY A 108 -1.81 1.03 1.75
C GLY A 108 -2.70 0.48 2.85
N GLY A 109 -3.81 1.15 3.16
CA GLY A 109 -4.77 0.66 4.15
C GLY A 109 -5.42 -0.67 3.74
N ILE A 110 -5.73 -0.83 2.44
CA ILE A 110 -6.23 -2.11 1.91
C ILE A 110 -5.16 -3.20 2.05
N ALA A 111 -3.89 -2.89 1.76
CA ALA A 111 -2.78 -3.83 1.88
C ALA A 111 -2.58 -4.30 3.32
N GLU A 112 -2.59 -3.38 4.29
CA GLU A 112 -2.50 -3.69 5.72
C GLU A 112 -3.63 -4.65 6.15
N TRP A 113 -4.86 -4.33 5.76
CA TRP A 113 -6.02 -5.16 6.10
C TRP A 113 -5.94 -6.55 5.45
N CYS A 114 -5.67 -6.64 4.15
CA CYS A 114 -5.49 -7.94 3.47
C CYS A 114 -4.39 -8.77 4.13
N THR A 115 -3.28 -8.14 4.54
CA THR A 115 -2.19 -8.83 5.24
C THR A 115 -2.64 -9.35 6.59
N SER A 116 -3.44 -8.60 7.35
CA SER A 116 -3.97 -9.04 8.64
C SER A 116 -4.90 -10.25 8.50
N GLU A 117 -5.72 -10.28 7.46
CA GLU A 117 -6.61 -11.42 7.18
C GLU A 117 -5.86 -12.67 6.70
N LEU A 118 -4.75 -12.48 5.97
CA LEU A 118 -3.94 -13.57 5.42
C LEU A 118 -2.85 -14.07 6.37
N TYR A 119 -2.56 -13.35 7.45
CA TYR A 119 -1.43 -13.60 8.35
C TYR A 119 -1.36 -15.06 8.86
N HIS A 120 -2.50 -15.66 9.19
CA HIS A 120 -2.55 -17.03 9.69
C HIS A 120 -2.54 -18.10 8.59
N ARG A 121 -2.71 -17.68 7.34
CA ARG A 121 -2.89 -18.62 6.23
C ARG A 121 -1.63 -18.79 5.38
N ARG A 122 -0.69 -17.82 5.42
CA ARG A 122 0.47 -17.78 4.54
C ARG A 122 1.59 -16.92 5.13
N ASN A 123 2.84 -17.14 4.66
CA ASN A 123 3.95 -16.21 4.90
C ASN A 123 3.74 -14.94 4.08
N VAL A 124 3.10 -13.94 4.70
CA VAL A 124 2.75 -12.67 4.09
C VAL A 124 3.54 -11.54 4.75
N THR A 125 4.05 -10.64 3.94
CA THR A 125 4.70 -9.40 4.37
C THR A 125 4.00 -8.24 3.68
N CYS A 126 3.74 -7.15 4.40
CA CYS A 126 3.19 -5.92 3.84
C CYS A 126 4.21 -4.80 3.86
N ILE A 127 4.26 -4.02 2.77
CA ILE A 127 4.96 -2.74 2.72
C ILE A 127 3.95 -1.69 2.27
N THR A 128 3.78 -0.63 3.06
CA THR A 128 2.98 0.51 2.61
C THR A 128 3.89 1.69 2.29
N LEU A 129 3.54 2.40 1.24
CA LEU A 129 4.22 3.59 0.78
C LEU A 129 3.26 4.77 0.92
N ASN A 130 3.50 5.66 1.89
CA ASN A 130 2.59 6.75 2.24
C ASN A 130 1.12 6.26 2.38
N GLY A 131 0.94 5.08 2.97
CA GLY A 131 -0.36 4.48 3.20
C GLY A 131 -1.22 5.30 4.17
N CYS A 132 -2.54 5.19 4.06
CA CYS A 132 -3.46 5.88 4.96
C CYS A 132 -3.68 5.16 6.30
N GLY A 133 -3.15 3.96 6.46
CA GLY A 133 -3.56 3.06 7.53
C GLY A 133 -4.92 2.42 7.24
N CYS A 134 -5.38 1.57 8.10
CA CYS A 134 -6.70 0.95 8.00
C CYS A 134 -7.63 1.36 9.15
N SER A 135 -8.94 1.25 8.94
CA SER A 135 -9.90 1.55 9.97
C SER A 135 -9.78 0.56 11.13
N HIS A 136 -9.66 1.06 12.34
CA HIS A 136 -9.59 0.23 13.54
C HIS A 136 -10.85 -0.67 13.71
N LEU A 137 -11.99 -0.26 13.16
CA LEU A 137 -13.21 -1.07 13.18
C LEU A 137 -13.13 -2.32 12.29
N MET A 138 -12.15 -2.35 11.36
CA MET A 138 -11.95 -3.44 10.43
C MET A 138 -10.84 -4.41 10.89
N ILE A 139 -10.08 -4.04 11.93
CA ILE A 139 -9.02 -4.88 12.47
C ILE A 139 -9.60 -5.72 13.61
N PRO A 140 -9.90 -7.00 13.38
CA PRO A 140 -10.21 -7.87 14.51
C PRO A 140 -8.93 -8.09 15.30
N VAL A 141 -8.81 -7.40 16.42
CA VAL A 141 -7.78 -7.56 17.45
C VAL A 141 -6.35 -7.68 16.91
N LEU A 142 -5.57 -6.60 17.06
CA LEU A 142 -4.11 -6.47 16.96
C LEU A 142 -3.37 -7.78 16.59
N ARG A 143 -3.43 -8.19 15.33
CA ARG A 143 -2.66 -9.34 14.85
C ARG A 143 -1.24 -8.85 14.60
N LYS A 144 -0.25 -9.62 15.02
CA LYS A 144 1.18 -9.38 14.74
C LYS A 144 1.47 -9.65 13.26
N ALA A 145 0.85 -8.89 12.37
CA ALA A 145 1.16 -8.95 10.95
C ALA A 145 2.54 -8.33 10.69
N ASN A 146 3.30 -8.92 9.78
CA ASN A 146 4.59 -8.36 9.35
C ASN A 146 4.32 -7.21 8.37
N VAL A 147 4.16 -6.00 8.90
CA VAL A 147 3.84 -4.77 8.16
C VAL A 147 4.89 -3.71 8.44
N ILE A 148 5.43 -3.12 7.39
CA ILE A 148 6.35 -1.98 7.43
C ILE A 148 5.70 -0.83 6.67
N ASN A 149 5.47 0.28 7.36
CA ASN A 149 4.88 1.48 6.78
C ASN A 149 5.98 2.51 6.56
N ILE A 150 6.27 2.83 5.30
CA ILE A 150 7.27 3.83 4.93
C ILE A 150 6.55 5.12 4.58
N ILE A 151 6.83 6.17 5.33
CA ILE A 151 6.08 7.41 5.33
C ILE A 151 7.05 8.56 5.14
N THR A 152 6.84 9.37 4.10
CA THR A 152 7.57 10.63 3.95
C THR A 152 7.14 11.65 5.00
N LYS A 153 8.07 12.41 5.52
CA LYS A 153 7.89 13.32 6.67
C LYS A 153 6.76 14.32 6.49
N HIS A 154 6.65 14.87 5.28
CA HIS A 154 5.67 15.91 4.96
C HIS A 154 4.42 15.37 4.24
N ASP A 155 4.23 14.06 4.24
CA ASP A 155 3.06 13.42 3.64
C ASP A 155 1.75 13.98 4.18
N ILE A 156 0.89 14.48 3.29
CA ILE A 156 -0.36 15.13 3.65
C ILE A 156 -1.34 14.15 4.29
N LEU A 157 -1.40 12.92 3.79
CA LEU A 157 -2.35 11.92 4.26
C LEU A 157 -2.03 11.50 5.70
N ASN A 158 -0.78 11.19 5.96
CA ASN A 158 -0.32 10.83 7.29
C ASN A 158 -0.38 12.02 8.26
N GLY A 159 -0.15 13.24 7.77
CA GLY A 159 -0.34 14.44 8.55
C GLY A 159 -1.78 14.67 9.00
N ILE A 160 -2.77 14.33 8.15
CA ILE A 160 -4.19 14.43 8.49
C ILE A 160 -4.62 13.26 9.39
N THR A 161 -4.25 12.03 9.07
CA THR A 161 -4.68 10.84 9.81
C THR A 161 -4.13 10.80 11.24
N ARG A 162 -3.00 11.47 11.50
CA ARG A 162 -2.42 11.62 12.85
C ARG A 162 -3.12 12.65 13.73
N ARG A 163 -3.98 13.51 13.18
CA ARG A 163 -4.69 14.54 13.92
C ARG A 163 -6.05 14.05 14.38
N LEU A 164 -6.45 14.37 15.62
CA LEU A 164 -7.82 14.13 16.08
C LEU A 164 -8.82 14.93 15.23
N PRO A 165 -9.98 14.37 14.86
CA PRO A 165 -10.53 13.06 15.27
C PRO A 165 -10.08 11.87 14.41
N PHE A 166 -9.34 12.08 13.31
CA PHE A 166 -8.98 11.03 12.34
C PHE A 166 -8.09 9.94 12.93
N LYS A 167 -7.20 10.28 13.87
CA LYS A 167 -6.34 9.32 14.58
C LYS A 167 -7.13 8.17 15.23
N VAL A 168 -8.39 8.43 15.58
CA VAL A 168 -9.27 7.41 16.20
C VAL A 168 -9.78 6.41 15.16
N TYR A 169 -9.84 6.79 13.88
CA TYR A 169 -10.47 5.98 12.84
C TYR A 169 -9.48 5.26 11.93
N MET A 170 -8.27 5.79 11.78
CA MET A 170 -7.26 5.24 10.87
C MET A 170 -5.95 5.03 11.64
N GLN A 171 -5.49 3.80 11.66
CA GLN A 171 -4.25 3.41 12.35
C GLN A 171 -3.42 2.52 11.43
N HIS A 172 -2.11 2.65 11.52
CA HIS A 172 -1.18 1.71 10.91
C HIS A 172 -1.03 0.46 11.76
N ILE A 173 -0.99 -0.70 11.11
CA ILE A 173 -0.58 -1.96 11.71
C ILE A 173 0.93 -2.08 11.54
N GLY A 174 1.61 -2.68 12.53
CA GLY A 174 3.05 -2.94 12.45
C GLY A 174 3.93 -1.72 12.68
N GLU A 175 5.12 -1.75 12.08
CA GLU A 175 6.14 -0.72 12.25
C GLU A 175 5.93 0.44 11.27
N SER A 176 6.17 1.68 11.73
CA SER A 176 6.13 2.86 10.88
C SER A 176 7.48 3.56 10.88
N VAL A 177 8.06 3.72 9.70
CA VAL A 177 9.33 4.42 9.47
C VAL A 177 9.05 5.73 8.76
N ILE A 178 9.52 6.82 9.33
CA ILE A 178 9.40 8.16 8.75
C ILE A 178 10.72 8.48 8.06
N ILE A 179 10.65 8.80 6.76
CA ILE A 179 11.80 9.16 5.96
C ILE A 179 11.75 10.65 5.58
N GLU A 180 12.92 11.26 5.45
CA GLU A 180 13.03 12.62 4.94
C GLU A 180 12.63 12.67 3.44
N ASP A 181 12.02 13.76 3.05
CA ASP A 181 11.65 14.05 1.66
C ASP A 181 12.11 15.46 1.26
N LYS A 182 11.98 15.78 -0.02
CA LYS A 182 12.40 17.08 -0.59
C LYS A 182 11.38 18.21 -0.37
N ALA A 183 10.23 17.91 0.23
CA ALA A 183 9.21 18.92 0.50
C ALA A 183 9.61 19.75 1.73
N TRP A 184 9.47 21.07 1.64
CA TRP A 184 9.74 21.98 2.75
C TRP A 184 8.47 22.53 3.42
N PHE A 185 7.29 22.14 2.91
CA PHE A 185 6.01 22.45 3.51
C PHE A 185 5.40 21.22 4.18
N PRO A 186 4.91 21.33 5.43
CA PRO A 186 4.13 20.28 6.04
C PRO A 186 2.83 20.04 5.26
N LEU A 187 2.35 18.80 5.23
CA LEU A 187 1.14 18.37 4.52
C LEU A 187 1.24 18.53 2.99
N SER A 188 2.32 18.04 2.40
CA SER A 188 2.59 18.14 0.98
C SER A 188 2.01 16.97 0.19
N ILE A 189 1.24 17.28 -0.86
CA ILE A 189 0.80 16.28 -1.85
C ILE A 189 1.98 15.79 -2.69
N LYS A 190 2.95 16.66 -2.98
CA LYS A 190 4.19 16.27 -3.67
C LYS A 190 4.93 15.20 -2.85
N SER A 191 5.00 15.37 -1.54
CA SER A 191 5.57 14.39 -0.63
C SER A 191 4.80 13.06 -0.66
N HIS A 192 3.47 13.10 -0.77
CA HIS A 192 2.65 11.90 -0.87
C HIS A 192 2.99 11.03 -2.09
N CYS A 193 3.31 11.64 -3.22
CA CYS A 193 3.66 10.98 -4.48
C CYS A 193 5.18 10.95 -4.73
N ASP A 194 6.01 11.21 -3.72
CA ASP A 194 7.47 11.24 -3.85
C ASP A 194 8.07 9.84 -3.83
N PHE A 195 7.90 9.12 -4.94
CA PHE A 195 8.49 7.80 -5.13
C PHE A 195 10.03 7.82 -5.18
N GLU A 196 10.66 8.96 -5.42
CA GLU A 196 12.13 9.06 -5.39
C GLU A 196 12.64 8.99 -3.94
N SER A 197 12.05 9.74 -3.02
CA SER A 197 12.38 9.65 -1.60
C SER A 197 12.03 8.27 -1.04
N LEU A 198 10.88 7.70 -1.43
CA LEU A 198 10.50 6.33 -1.04
C LEU A 198 11.52 5.29 -1.52
N ALA A 199 12.02 5.40 -2.78
CA ALA A 199 13.06 4.52 -3.31
C ALA A 199 14.42 4.71 -2.62
N GLY A 200 14.66 5.87 -2.03
CA GLY A 200 15.89 6.18 -1.28
C GLY A 200 16.02 5.49 0.07
N TYR A 201 14.93 4.93 0.60
CA TYR A 201 14.95 4.25 1.89
C TYR A 201 15.80 2.97 1.83
N LYS A 202 16.62 2.77 2.86
CA LYS A 202 17.46 1.58 3.00
C LYS A 202 16.87 0.65 4.04
N ILE A 203 16.50 -0.56 3.61
CA ILE A 203 16.06 -1.61 4.53
C ILE A 203 17.24 -1.99 5.41
N GLU A 204 17.12 -1.81 6.71
CA GLU A 204 18.12 -2.26 7.68
C GLU A 204 18.24 -3.79 7.66
N LYS A 205 19.50 -4.27 7.71
CA LYS A 205 19.85 -5.70 7.62
C LYS A 205 19.51 -6.47 8.89
#